data_ef07b5d71067aa5c80066397b1a05877
#
_entry.id   ef07b5d71067aa5c80066397b1a05877
#
_cell.length_a   1.000
_cell.length_b   1.000
_cell.length_c   1.000
_cell.angle_alpha   90.00
_cell.angle_beta   90.00
_cell.angle_gamma   90.00
#
_symmetry.space_group_name_H-M   'P 1'
#
loop_
_entity.id
_entity.type
_entity.pdbx_description
1 polymer ?
#
loop_
_entity_poly.entity_id
_entity_poly.type
_entity_poly.pdbx_seq_one_letter_code
_entity_poly.pdbx_strand_id
1 'polypeptide(L)'
;MYEFIFTTRYKKDFKKLQKRNMAEVILAVGVLDILREQGVKGIPAQMKPHKLKGEYNDNWECHIKPDLLIIWFQIESPNIMKLIRIGSHSDLF
;
A
#
# COMPACT_ATOMS: atom_id res chain seq x y z
N MET A 1 6.18 -10.43 -11.65
CA MET A 1 6.66 -9.78 -10.41
C MET A 1 6.83 -8.28 -10.63
N TYR A 2 6.49 -7.46 -9.65
CA TYR A 2 6.58 -6.01 -9.76
C TYR A 2 7.86 -5.49 -9.10
N GLU A 3 8.48 -4.51 -9.74
CA GLU A 3 9.59 -3.77 -9.15
C GLU A 3 9.03 -2.63 -8.33
N PHE A 4 9.42 -2.54 -7.04
CA PHE A 4 8.93 -1.51 -6.14
C PHE A 4 9.75 -0.24 -6.24
N ILE A 5 9.05 0.90 -6.24
CA ILE A 5 9.65 2.22 -6.06
C ILE A 5 9.05 2.78 -4.78
N PHE A 6 9.90 3.03 -3.78
CA PHE A 6 9.46 3.58 -2.50
C PHE A 6 9.55 5.10 -2.55
N THR A 7 8.39 5.77 -2.55
CA THR A 7 8.39 7.24 -2.54
C THR A 7 8.89 7.75 -1.19
N THR A 8 9.34 9.00 -1.16
CA THR A 8 9.82 9.62 0.08
C THR A 8 8.74 9.62 1.15
N ARG A 9 7.49 9.93 0.77
CA ARG A 9 6.38 9.94 1.74
C ARG A 9 6.10 8.56 2.31
N TYR A 10 6.13 7.54 1.46
CA TYR A 10 5.95 6.17 1.92
C TYR A 10 7.03 5.78 2.92
N LYS A 11 8.27 6.11 2.64
CA LYS A 11 9.39 5.79 3.54
C LYS A 11 9.19 6.45 4.91
N LYS A 12 8.74 7.69 4.94
CA LYS A 12 8.46 8.39 6.20
C LYS A 12 7.29 7.74 6.94
N ASP A 13 6.22 7.41 6.22
CA ASP A 13 5.06 6.72 6.81
C ASP A 13 5.48 5.38 7.43
N PHE A 14 6.26 4.60 6.69
CA PHE A 14 6.67 3.27 7.13
C PHE A 14 7.56 3.34 8.37
N LYS A 15 8.48 4.30 8.40
CA LYS A 15 9.34 4.52 9.55
C LYS A 15 8.53 4.88 10.79
N LYS A 16 7.49 5.70 10.63
CA LYS A 16 6.58 6.06 11.71
C LYS A 16 5.82 4.82 12.21
N LEU A 17 5.38 3.97 11.28
CA LEU A 17 4.69 2.74 11.62
C LEU A 17 5.60 1.80 12.41
N GLN A 18 6.86 1.66 11.99
CA GLN A 18 7.85 0.83 12.69
C GLN A 18 8.05 1.24 14.14
N LYS A 19 8.02 2.55 14.40
CA LYS A 19 8.16 3.06 15.78
C LYS A 19 6.92 2.84 16.61
N ARG A 20 5.75 2.75 15.97
CA ARG A 20 4.46 2.75 16.66
C ARG A 20 3.88 1.37 16.87
N ASN A 21 4.01 0.48 15.88
CA ASN A 21 3.30 -0.79 15.92
C ASN A 21 3.95 -1.83 15.02
N MET A 22 4.81 -2.67 15.61
CA MET A 22 5.50 -3.72 14.85
C MET A 22 4.56 -4.80 14.34
N ALA A 23 3.47 -5.07 15.03
CA ALA A 23 2.49 -6.05 14.54
C ALA A 23 1.90 -5.60 13.20
N GLU A 24 1.65 -4.29 13.06
CA GLU A 24 1.14 -3.75 11.80
C GLU A 24 2.20 -3.78 10.70
N VAL A 25 3.47 -3.61 11.06
CA VAL A 25 4.57 -3.75 10.09
C VAL A 25 4.60 -5.16 9.51
N ILE A 26 4.43 -6.17 10.35
CA ILE A 26 4.43 -7.57 9.91
C ILE A 26 3.27 -7.81 8.93
N LEU A 27 2.09 -7.29 9.24
CA LEU A 27 0.94 -7.40 8.34
C LEU A 27 1.21 -6.69 7.01
N ALA A 28 1.80 -5.50 7.08
CA ALA A 28 2.13 -4.72 5.88
C ALA A 28 3.12 -5.47 4.99
N VAL A 29 4.15 -6.09 5.56
CA VAL A 29 5.12 -6.88 4.79
C VAL A 29 4.42 -8.02 4.06
N GLY A 30 3.47 -8.69 4.71
CA GLY A 30 2.70 -9.75 4.07
C GLY A 30 1.92 -9.25 2.85
N VAL A 31 1.32 -8.07 2.96
CA VAL A 31 0.59 -7.46 1.83
C VAL A 31 1.55 -7.05 0.73
N LEU A 32 2.72 -6.50 1.09
CA LEU A 32 3.74 -6.14 0.11
C LEU A 32 4.20 -7.37 -0.68
N ASP A 33 4.34 -8.51 -0.03
CA ASP A 33 4.71 -9.76 -0.72
C ASP A 33 3.66 -10.15 -1.75
N ILE A 34 2.39 -10.04 -1.41
CA ILE A 34 1.29 -10.32 -2.35
C ILE A 34 1.34 -9.36 -3.53
N LEU A 35 1.51 -8.07 -3.26
CA LEU A 35 1.57 -7.05 -4.30
C LEU A 35 2.76 -7.27 -5.23
N ARG A 36 3.91 -7.63 -4.68
CA ARG A 36 5.10 -7.87 -5.48
C ARG A 36 4.88 -9.00 -6.49
N GLU A 37 4.27 -10.09 -6.04
CA GLU A 37 4.10 -11.27 -6.89
C GLU A 37 2.93 -11.14 -7.85
N GLN A 38 1.82 -10.56 -7.41
CA GLN A 38 0.56 -10.64 -8.14
C GLN A 38 -0.09 -9.29 -8.43
N GLY A 39 0.38 -8.21 -7.82
CA GLY A 39 -0.28 -6.92 -7.94
C GLY A 39 -1.63 -6.93 -7.26
N VAL A 40 -2.51 -6.02 -7.66
CA VAL A 40 -3.83 -5.87 -7.05
C VAL A 40 -4.66 -7.15 -7.14
N LYS A 41 -4.44 -7.97 -8.17
CA LYS A 41 -5.21 -9.22 -8.35
C LYS A 41 -5.05 -10.18 -7.17
N GLY A 42 -3.92 -10.13 -6.48
CA GLY A 42 -3.67 -11.05 -5.36
C GLY A 42 -4.24 -10.59 -4.04
N ILE A 43 -4.74 -9.37 -3.95
CA ILE A 43 -5.27 -8.83 -2.70
C ILE A 43 -6.62 -9.46 -2.38
N PRO A 44 -6.80 -10.05 -1.19
CA PRO A 44 -8.09 -10.63 -0.82
C PRO A 44 -9.23 -9.61 -0.85
N ALA A 45 -10.40 -10.07 -1.26
CA ALA A 45 -11.58 -9.19 -1.39
C ALA A 45 -11.95 -8.49 -0.07
N GLN A 46 -11.73 -9.15 1.07
CA GLN A 46 -12.04 -8.54 2.37
C GLN A 46 -11.17 -7.33 2.68
N MET A 47 -10.04 -7.16 2.01
CA MET A 47 -9.21 -5.96 2.15
C MET A 47 -9.70 -4.82 1.27
N LYS A 48 -10.74 -5.03 0.50
CA LYS A 48 -11.43 -4.01 -0.29
C LYS A 48 -10.52 -3.23 -1.23
N PRO A 49 -9.75 -3.91 -2.11
CA PRO A 49 -8.91 -3.19 -3.07
C PRO A 49 -9.77 -2.39 -4.03
N HIS A 50 -9.44 -1.12 -4.22
CA HIS A 50 -10.19 -0.24 -5.12
C HIS A 50 -9.35 0.94 -5.55
N LYS A 51 -9.71 1.56 -6.67
CA LYS A 51 -9.06 2.78 -7.14
C LYS A 51 -9.65 3.99 -6.44
N LEU A 52 -8.77 4.94 -6.14
CA LEU A 52 -9.15 6.19 -5.49
C LEU A 52 -9.48 7.28 -6.52
N LYS A 53 -10.18 8.30 -6.05
CA LYS A 53 -10.46 9.53 -6.81
C LYS A 53 -9.92 10.70 -6.01
N GLY A 54 -9.93 11.89 -6.62
CA GLY A 54 -9.48 13.10 -5.95
C GLY A 54 -7.96 13.17 -5.87
N GLU A 55 -7.44 13.50 -4.71
CA GLU A 55 -6.01 13.73 -4.50
C GLU A 55 -5.14 12.55 -4.94
N TYR A 56 -5.61 11.32 -4.72
CA TYR A 56 -4.89 10.09 -5.07
C TYR A 56 -5.48 9.41 -6.29
N ASN A 57 -5.98 10.20 -7.23
CA ASN A 57 -6.64 9.68 -8.42
C ASN A 57 -5.77 8.66 -9.16
N ASP A 58 -6.40 7.58 -9.63
CA ASP A 58 -5.76 6.48 -10.34
C ASP A 58 -4.82 5.62 -9.50
N ASN A 59 -4.68 5.92 -8.21
CA ASN A 59 -3.95 5.04 -7.30
C ASN A 59 -4.88 4.00 -6.72
N TRP A 60 -4.31 2.84 -6.38
CA TRP A 60 -5.03 1.77 -5.68
C TRP A 60 -4.89 1.93 -4.19
N GLU A 61 -5.89 1.46 -3.46
CA GLU A 61 -5.87 1.41 -2.00
C GLU A 61 -6.43 0.07 -1.55
N CYS A 62 -5.91 -0.48 -0.46
CA CYS A 62 -6.59 -1.56 0.25
C CYS A 62 -6.46 -1.38 1.75
N HIS A 63 -7.31 -2.10 2.48
CA HIS A 63 -7.31 -2.09 3.94
C HIS A 63 -6.55 -3.30 4.45
N ILE A 64 -5.33 -3.09 4.93
CA ILE A 64 -4.54 -4.15 5.57
C ILE A 64 -5.23 -4.56 6.88
N LYS A 65 -5.73 -3.55 7.58
CA LYS A 65 -6.65 -3.65 8.72
C LYS A 65 -7.70 -2.58 8.52
N PRO A 66 -8.82 -2.57 9.29
CA PRO A 66 -9.84 -1.53 9.13
C PRO A 66 -9.29 -0.11 9.15
N ASP A 67 -8.27 0.16 9.96
CA ASP A 67 -7.65 1.48 10.00
C ASP A 67 -6.15 1.44 9.69
N LEU A 68 -5.74 0.55 8.82
CA LEU A 68 -4.38 0.55 8.26
C LEU A 68 -4.49 0.38 6.76
N LEU A 69 -4.22 1.45 6.04
CA LEU A 69 -4.39 1.54 4.59
C LEU A 69 -3.06 1.62 3.89
N ILE A 70 -2.99 1.08 2.67
CA ILE A 70 -1.83 1.26 1.81
C ILE A 70 -2.31 1.78 0.45
N ILE A 71 -1.59 2.76 -0.09
CA ILE A 71 -1.90 3.38 -1.39
C ILE A 71 -0.70 3.17 -2.30
N TRP A 72 -0.96 2.69 -3.52
CA TRP A 72 0.09 2.45 -4.51
C TRP A 72 -0.38 2.78 -5.92
N PHE A 73 0.60 3.03 -6.80
CA PHE A 73 0.34 3.22 -8.22
C PHE A 73 0.94 2.04 -8.98
N GLN A 74 0.13 1.35 -9.76
CA GLN A 74 0.52 0.12 -10.42
C GLN A 74 0.61 0.31 -11.92
N ILE A 75 1.79 0.03 -12.47
CA ILE A 75 2.06 0.13 -13.91
C ILE A 75 2.26 -1.29 -14.45
N GLU A 76 1.64 -1.56 -15.59
CA GLU A 76 1.86 -2.80 -16.33
C GLU A 76 2.76 -2.49 -17.53
N SER A 77 3.61 -3.42 -17.91
CA SER A 77 4.46 -3.30 -19.10
C SER A 77 5.35 -2.04 -19.13
N PRO A 78 6.36 -1.90 -18.30
CA PRO A 78 6.90 -2.89 -17.35
C PRO A 78 6.09 -2.92 -16.05
N ASN A 79 6.25 -4.03 -15.33
CA ASN A 79 5.56 -4.18 -14.04
C ASN A 79 6.29 -3.40 -12.96
N ILE A 80 5.80 -2.21 -12.67
CA ILE A 80 6.38 -1.31 -11.68
C ILE A 80 5.28 -0.90 -10.72
N MET A 81 5.64 -0.83 -9.44
CA MET A 81 4.70 -0.41 -8.40
C MET A 81 5.32 0.68 -7.55
N LYS A 82 4.71 1.86 -7.57
CA LYS A 82 5.13 2.96 -6.70
C LYS A 82 4.34 2.88 -5.42
N LEU A 83 5.03 2.79 -4.28
CA LEU A 83 4.38 2.80 -2.98
C LEU A 83 4.23 4.25 -2.54
N ILE A 84 2.99 4.71 -2.40
CA ILE A 84 2.66 6.13 -2.25
C ILE A 84 2.49 6.51 -0.78
N ARG A 85 1.63 5.81 -0.05
CA ARG A 85 1.37 6.09 1.37
C ARG A 85 1.03 4.81 2.12
N ILE A 86 1.26 4.81 3.44
CA ILE A 86 0.75 3.78 4.34
C ILE A 86 0.47 4.43 5.70
N GLY A 87 -0.66 4.08 6.32
CA GLY A 87 -1.03 4.62 7.63
C GLY A 87 -2.51 4.51 7.89
N SER A 88 -2.96 5.19 8.95
CA SER A 88 -4.38 5.24 9.29
C SER A 88 -5.13 6.21 8.39
N HIS A 89 -6.48 6.17 8.45
CA HIS A 89 -7.29 7.16 7.73
C HIS A 89 -6.87 8.59 8.07
N SER A 90 -6.69 8.88 9.35
CA SER A 90 -6.34 10.24 9.77
C SER A 90 -4.93 10.63 9.33
N ASP A 91 -4.03 9.67 9.13
CA ASP A 91 -2.70 9.96 8.61
C ASP A 91 -2.73 10.32 7.12
N LEU A 92 -3.63 9.70 6.35
CA LEU A 92 -3.62 9.79 4.89
C LEU A 92 -4.64 10.77 4.32
N PHE A 93 -5.71 11.04 5.06
CA PHE A 93 -6.82 11.86 4.55
C PHE A 93 -7.25 12.98 5.49
#